data_7a871cb282d16e25381a653a911b43d1
#
_entry.id   7a871cb282d16e25381a653a911b43d1
#
_cell.length_a   1.000
_cell.length_b   1.000
_cell.length_c   1.000
_cell.angle_alpha   90.00
_cell.angle_beta   90.00
_cell.angle_gamma   90.00
#
_symmetry.space_group_name_H-M   'P 1'
#
loop_
_entity.id
_entity.type
_entity.pdbx_description
1 polymer ?
#
loop_
_entity_poly.entity_id
_entity_poly.type
_entity_poly.pdbx_seq_one_letter_code
_entity_poly.pdbx_strand_id
1 'polypeptide(L)'
;MVFKKDGQTLCLAALSAVLMLYLVSFAVINFFGFMKFCNSDMYQDITYAMLAWKDKSFFPQGWVFGNQYYVFTTPVLCALFYGLTESASFSMALATTLMTVLILLSMWYLLLPFTDSVGRFAGVVAMAGCMITANAAKSLEGQLFYVLASYYAGYLITILVVIGDYSRAVCFENKRGFSLSLAISSVLCFAAGMQSFRLTAVLILPLMAAE
;
A
#
# COMPACT_ATOMS: atom_id res chain seq x y z
N MET A 1 -3.19 15.28 -36.98
CA MET A 1 -3.85 14.67 -35.78
C MET A 1 -3.37 13.24 -35.48
N VAL A 2 -2.97 12.45 -36.48
CA VAL A 2 -2.47 11.06 -36.36
C VAL A 2 -1.16 10.97 -35.58
N PHE A 3 -0.18 11.81 -35.85
CA PHE A 3 1.13 11.83 -35.17
C PHE A 3 1.07 12.01 -33.65
N LYS A 4 0.07 12.74 -33.14
CA LYS A 4 -0.08 12.97 -31.70
C LYS A 4 -0.58 11.72 -30.97
N LYS A 5 -1.36 10.89 -31.64
CA LYS A 5 -1.93 9.64 -31.11
C LYS A 5 -0.85 8.54 -31.02
N ASP A 6 0.02 8.44 -32.02
CA ASP A 6 1.11 7.46 -32.07
C ASP A 6 2.17 7.74 -30.99
N GLY A 7 2.52 9.01 -30.77
CA GLY A 7 3.44 9.41 -29.70
C GLY A 7 2.91 9.10 -28.28
N GLN A 8 1.61 9.30 -28.08
CA GLN A 8 0.96 8.98 -26.80
C GLN A 8 0.93 7.48 -26.54
N THR A 9 0.63 6.68 -27.56
CA THR A 9 0.65 5.22 -27.49
C THR A 9 2.04 4.68 -27.17
N LEU A 10 3.07 5.21 -27.83
CA LEU A 10 4.46 4.83 -27.56
C LEU A 10 4.90 5.18 -26.13
N CYS A 11 4.52 6.36 -25.64
CA CYS A 11 4.79 6.78 -24.27
C CYS A 11 4.11 5.85 -23.24
N LEU A 12 2.84 5.51 -23.45
CA LEU A 12 2.13 4.58 -22.59
C LEU A 12 2.76 3.19 -22.60
N ALA A 13 3.16 2.69 -23.76
CA ALA A 13 3.86 1.41 -23.86
C ALA A 13 5.19 1.42 -23.11
N ALA A 14 5.99 2.48 -23.24
CA ALA A 14 7.25 2.63 -22.51
C ALA A 14 7.03 2.68 -20.98
N LEU A 15 6.10 3.51 -20.52
CA LEU A 15 5.75 3.60 -19.09
C LEU A 15 5.23 2.26 -18.54
N SER A 16 4.40 1.55 -19.31
CA SER A 16 3.91 0.23 -18.93
C SER A 16 5.05 -0.80 -18.81
N ALA A 17 6.01 -0.78 -19.74
CA ALA A 17 7.18 -1.65 -19.69
C ALA A 17 8.04 -1.35 -18.44
N VAL A 18 8.28 -0.10 -18.11
CA VAL A 18 9.00 0.31 -16.90
C VAL A 18 8.25 -0.12 -15.64
N LEU A 19 6.93 0.07 -15.60
CA LEU A 19 6.10 -0.38 -14.46
C LEU A 19 6.18 -1.90 -14.28
N MET A 20 6.12 -2.66 -15.37
CA MET A 20 6.26 -4.12 -15.32
C MET A 20 7.63 -4.55 -14.78
N LEU A 21 8.71 -3.88 -15.19
CA LEU A 21 10.04 -4.12 -14.65
C LEU A 21 10.09 -3.85 -13.14
N TYR A 22 9.46 -2.76 -12.67
CA TYR A 22 9.37 -2.49 -11.23
C TYR A 22 8.56 -3.55 -10.50
N LEU A 23 7.40 -3.95 -11.02
CA LEU A 23 6.56 -4.99 -10.39
C LEU A 23 7.30 -6.34 -10.29
N VAL A 24 8.01 -6.73 -11.35
CA VAL A 24 8.86 -7.93 -11.32
C VAL A 24 9.98 -7.79 -10.28
N SER A 25 10.63 -6.64 -10.23
CA SER A 25 11.67 -6.35 -9.24
C SER A 25 11.13 -6.43 -7.80
N PHE A 26 9.94 -5.88 -7.54
CA PHE A 26 9.29 -6.01 -6.24
C PHE A 26 9.02 -7.47 -5.88
N ALA A 27 8.46 -8.25 -6.81
CA ALA A 27 8.22 -9.66 -6.58
C ALA A 27 9.52 -10.42 -6.28
N VAL A 28 10.56 -10.21 -7.09
CA VAL A 28 11.87 -10.84 -6.89
C VAL A 28 12.44 -10.49 -5.51
N ILE A 29 12.41 -9.22 -5.12
CA ILE A 29 12.93 -8.80 -3.80
C ILE A 29 12.10 -9.41 -2.67
N ASN A 30 10.77 -9.41 -2.77
CA ASN A 30 9.91 -9.96 -1.73
C ASN A 30 10.06 -11.47 -1.58
N PHE A 31 10.15 -12.22 -2.69
CA PHE A 31 10.24 -13.67 -2.64
C PHE A 31 11.65 -14.20 -2.37
N PHE A 32 12.69 -13.53 -2.86
CA PHE A 32 14.06 -14.02 -2.77
C PHE A 32 14.97 -13.17 -1.87
N GLY A 33 14.61 -11.92 -1.62
CA GLY A 33 15.36 -11.01 -0.77
C GLY A 33 14.95 -11.04 0.70
N PHE A 34 13.78 -11.59 1.02
CA PHE A 34 13.17 -11.56 2.34
C PHE A 34 14.14 -11.94 3.48
N MET A 35 14.82 -13.09 3.37
CA MET A 35 15.73 -13.56 4.42
C MET A 35 16.96 -12.68 4.62
N LYS A 36 17.37 -11.90 3.61
CA LYS A 36 18.53 -11.00 3.71
C LYS A 36 18.18 -9.67 4.41
N PHE A 37 16.92 -9.27 4.34
CA PHE A 37 16.45 -7.99 4.86
C PHE A 37 15.54 -8.15 6.08
N CYS A 38 15.26 -9.39 6.48
CA CYS A 38 14.41 -9.69 7.62
C CYS A 38 15.07 -9.18 8.92
N ASN A 39 14.34 -8.36 9.63
CA ASN A 39 14.71 -7.84 10.94
C ASN A 39 13.76 -8.36 12.03
N SER A 40 13.97 -7.93 13.29
CA SER A 40 13.15 -8.32 14.43
C SER A 40 11.66 -8.05 14.22
N ASP A 41 11.31 -6.92 13.62
CA ASP A 41 9.91 -6.51 13.43
C ASP A 41 9.20 -7.43 12.42
N MET A 42 9.91 -7.82 11.35
CA MET A 42 9.34 -8.76 10.38
C MET A 42 9.16 -10.16 10.95
N TYR A 43 10.07 -10.62 11.81
CA TYR A 43 9.88 -11.88 12.54
C TYR A 43 8.70 -11.80 13.50
N GLN A 44 8.52 -10.65 14.13
CA GLN A 44 7.36 -10.38 14.99
C GLN A 44 6.07 -10.44 14.17
N ASP A 45 6.02 -9.78 13.01
CA ASP A 45 4.85 -9.78 12.11
C ASP A 45 4.50 -11.19 11.61
N ILE A 46 5.50 -11.99 11.26
CA ILE A 46 5.31 -13.40 10.89
C ILE A 46 4.78 -14.22 12.05
N THR A 47 5.34 -14.04 13.24
CA THR A 47 4.90 -14.75 14.44
C THR A 47 3.43 -14.42 14.76
N TYR A 48 3.07 -13.14 14.68
CA TYR A 48 1.68 -12.72 14.80
C TYR A 48 0.80 -13.42 13.76
N ALA A 49 1.20 -13.43 12.50
CA ALA A 49 0.40 -14.02 11.43
C ALA A 49 0.13 -15.52 11.67
N MET A 50 1.15 -16.25 12.12
CA MET A 50 1.00 -17.67 12.48
C MET A 50 0.04 -17.89 13.65
N LEU A 51 0.16 -17.07 14.71
CA LEU A 51 -0.73 -17.13 15.87
C LEU A 51 -2.15 -16.72 15.51
N ALA A 52 -2.33 -15.64 14.77
CA ALA A 52 -3.63 -15.16 14.32
C ALA A 52 -4.37 -16.21 13.48
N TRP A 53 -3.66 -16.91 12.59
CA TRP A 53 -4.25 -18.02 11.84
C TRP A 53 -4.58 -19.21 12.72
N LYS A 54 -3.69 -19.59 13.63
CA LYS A 54 -3.91 -20.70 14.58
C LYS A 54 -5.14 -20.47 15.44
N ASP A 55 -5.26 -19.29 16.05
CA ASP A 55 -6.32 -18.93 16.97
C ASP A 55 -7.59 -18.45 16.27
N LYS A 56 -7.57 -18.32 14.93
CA LYS A 56 -8.65 -17.73 14.10
C LYS A 56 -9.12 -16.37 14.63
N SER A 57 -8.19 -15.57 15.10
CA SER A 57 -8.46 -14.30 15.77
C SER A 57 -7.48 -13.20 15.35
N PHE A 58 -7.98 -11.98 15.18
CA PHE A 58 -7.13 -10.78 15.06
C PHE A 58 -6.40 -10.43 16.36
N PHE A 59 -6.84 -11.02 17.49
CA PHE A 59 -6.27 -10.83 18.81
C PHE A 59 -5.87 -12.20 19.38
N PRO A 60 -4.81 -12.83 18.84
CA PRO A 60 -4.43 -14.19 19.25
C PRO A 60 -3.96 -14.21 20.70
N GLN A 61 -4.22 -15.34 21.38
CA GLN A 61 -3.80 -15.53 22.77
C GLN A 61 -2.28 -15.51 22.90
N GLY A 62 -1.81 -14.84 23.94
CA GLY A 62 -0.37 -14.72 24.20
C GLY A 62 0.36 -13.69 23.32
N TRP A 63 -0.35 -13.00 22.42
CA TRP A 63 0.22 -11.89 21.67
C TRP A 63 0.02 -10.57 22.40
N VAL A 64 1.10 -9.84 22.58
CA VAL A 64 1.08 -8.51 23.18
C VAL A 64 1.30 -7.49 22.07
N PHE A 65 0.27 -6.69 21.78
CA PHE A 65 0.39 -5.58 20.85
C PHE A 65 1.23 -4.47 21.48
N GLY A 66 2.16 -3.93 20.69
CA GLY A 66 2.96 -2.78 21.09
C GLY A 66 2.16 -1.47 21.00
N ASN A 67 2.54 -0.59 20.09
CA ASN A 67 1.95 0.73 19.92
C ASN A 67 0.80 0.80 18.88
N GLN A 68 0.43 -0.32 18.29
CA GLN A 68 -0.66 -0.42 17.31
C GLN A 68 -1.28 -1.81 17.27
N TYR A 69 -2.57 -1.86 16.94
CA TYR A 69 -3.26 -3.10 16.58
C TYR A 69 -3.08 -3.40 15.10
N TYR A 70 -3.23 -4.67 14.71
CA TYR A 70 -3.18 -5.08 13.32
C TYR A 70 -4.61 -5.28 12.80
N VAL A 71 -5.11 -4.35 12.01
CA VAL A 71 -6.45 -4.42 11.39
C VAL A 71 -6.33 -4.45 9.87
N PHE A 72 -5.81 -3.37 9.27
CA PHE A 72 -5.53 -3.29 7.83
C PHE A 72 -4.03 -3.20 7.62
N THR A 73 -3.35 -4.33 7.77
CA THR A 73 -1.89 -4.44 7.73
C THR A 73 -1.44 -5.68 6.97
N THR A 74 -0.19 -5.69 6.55
CA THR A 74 0.43 -6.84 5.90
C THR A 74 0.43 -8.11 6.75
N PRO A 75 0.69 -8.07 8.09
CA PRO A 75 0.58 -9.25 8.95
C PRO A 75 -0.77 -9.95 8.90
N VAL A 76 -1.86 -9.21 8.78
CA VAL A 76 -3.22 -9.78 8.65
C VAL A 76 -3.37 -10.53 7.33
N LEU A 77 -2.92 -9.95 6.21
CA LEU A 77 -2.89 -10.65 4.93
C LEU A 77 -1.94 -11.85 4.95
N CYS A 78 -0.80 -11.72 5.62
CA CYS A 78 0.13 -12.82 5.83
C CYS A 78 -0.55 -13.99 6.57
N ALA A 79 -1.36 -13.71 7.59
CA ALA A 79 -2.12 -14.75 8.30
C ALA A 79 -3.07 -15.51 7.38
N LEU A 80 -3.78 -14.81 6.49
CA LEU A 80 -4.67 -15.42 5.51
C LEU A 80 -3.90 -16.30 4.51
N PHE A 81 -2.79 -15.79 3.98
CA PHE A 81 -1.95 -16.56 3.06
C PHE A 81 -1.25 -17.73 3.76
N TYR A 82 -0.86 -17.58 5.02
CA TYR A 82 -0.28 -18.66 5.81
C TYR A 82 -1.23 -19.84 5.94
N GLY A 83 -2.52 -19.57 6.10
CA GLY A 83 -3.54 -20.60 6.11
C GLY A 83 -3.68 -21.38 4.79
N LEU A 84 -3.19 -20.85 3.68
CA LEU A 84 -3.24 -21.48 2.37
C LEU A 84 -1.92 -22.18 1.99
N THR A 85 -0.80 -21.64 2.45
CA THR A 85 0.53 -22.04 1.97
C THR A 85 1.35 -22.79 3.01
N GLU A 86 1.01 -22.67 4.29
CA GLU A 86 1.74 -23.17 5.45
C GLU A 86 3.22 -22.72 5.51
N SER A 87 3.60 -21.77 4.65
CA SER A 87 4.95 -21.21 4.57
C SER A 87 4.96 -19.75 5.00
N ALA A 88 5.59 -19.47 6.13
CA ALA A 88 5.63 -18.13 6.72
C ALA A 88 6.29 -17.09 5.81
N SER A 89 7.48 -17.41 5.26
CA SER A 89 8.20 -16.49 4.36
C SER A 89 7.48 -16.28 3.03
N PHE A 90 6.91 -17.33 2.45
CA PHE A 90 6.16 -17.21 1.21
C PHE A 90 4.87 -16.39 1.40
N SER A 91 4.17 -16.60 2.51
CA SER A 91 2.95 -15.85 2.85
C SER A 91 3.24 -14.38 3.07
N MET A 92 4.36 -14.06 3.73
CA MET A 92 4.79 -12.67 3.93
C MET A 92 5.16 -12.01 2.61
N ALA A 93 5.88 -12.72 1.72
CA ALA A 93 6.21 -12.23 0.39
C ALA A 93 4.96 -11.93 -0.45
N LEU A 94 3.96 -12.82 -0.43
CA LEU A 94 2.66 -12.59 -1.09
C LEU A 94 1.95 -11.37 -0.50
N ALA A 95 1.86 -11.27 0.82
CA ALA A 95 1.19 -10.18 1.50
C ALA A 95 1.84 -8.82 1.17
N THR A 96 3.17 -8.74 1.25
CA THR A 96 3.92 -7.53 0.93
C THR A 96 3.78 -7.15 -0.55
N THR A 97 3.82 -8.15 -1.45
CA THR A 97 3.62 -7.90 -2.89
C THR A 97 2.21 -7.37 -3.18
N LEU A 98 1.18 -7.96 -2.57
CA LEU A 98 -0.19 -7.48 -2.70
C LEU A 98 -0.34 -6.05 -2.17
N MET A 99 0.21 -5.74 -1.00
CA MET A 99 0.18 -4.38 -0.44
C MET A 99 0.91 -3.38 -1.34
N THR A 100 2.04 -3.76 -1.96
CA THR A 100 2.73 -2.92 -2.94
C THR A 100 1.82 -2.61 -4.13
N VAL A 101 1.14 -3.60 -4.68
CA VAL A 101 0.17 -3.40 -5.77
C VAL A 101 -0.98 -2.48 -5.33
N LEU A 102 -1.52 -2.67 -4.13
CA LEU A 102 -2.58 -1.82 -3.58
C LEU A 102 -2.13 -0.37 -3.41
N ILE A 103 -0.90 -0.12 -2.98
CA ILE A 103 -0.32 1.25 -2.92
C ILE A 103 -0.30 1.88 -4.32
N LEU A 104 0.19 1.16 -5.34
CA LEU A 104 0.25 1.68 -6.71
C LEU A 104 -1.15 1.92 -7.30
N LEU A 105 -2.11 1.04 -7.02
CA LEU A 105 -3.52 1.23 -7.41
C LEU A 105 -4.15 2.43 -6.70
N SER A 106 -3.82 2.65 -5.43
CA SER A 106 -4.29 3.81 -4.67
C SER A 106 -3.69 5.12 -5.21
N MET A 107 -2.43 5.10 -5.65
CA MET A 107 -1.82 6.23 -6.34
C MET A 107 -2.49 6.50 -7.68
N TRP A 108 -2.78 5.45 -8.46
CA TRP A 108 -3.56 5.58 -9.69
C TRP A 108 -4.93 6.20 -9.41
N TYR A 109 -5.61 5.73 -8.37
CA TYR A 109 -6.92 6.25 -7.96
C TYR A 109 -6.86 7.72 -7.57
N LEU A 110 -5.86 8.13 -6.79
CA LEU A 110 -5.62 9.54 -6.44
C LEU A 110 -5.49 10.41 -7.69
N LEU A 111 -4.74 9.96 -8.69
CA LEU A 111 -4.45 10.73 -9.89
C LEU A 111 -5.59 10.81 -10.92
N LEU A 112 -6.64 9.99 -10.76
CA LEU A 112 -7.76 9.94 -11.71
C LEU A 112 -8.36 11.30 -12.07
N PRO A 113 -8.63 12.21 -11.11
CA PRO A 113 -9.24 13.50 -11.42
C PRO A 113 -8.25 14.55 -11.96
N PHE A 114 -6.95 14.38 -11.74
CA PHE A 114 -5.96 15.42 -11.99
C PHE A 114 -5.24 15.27 -13.33
N THR A 115 -5.14 14.05 -13.86
CA THR A 115 -4.28 13.78 -15.02
C THR A 115 -4.96 12.84 -16.03
N ASP A 116 -4.45 12.90 -17.27
CA ASP A 116 -4.79 11.94 -18.32
C ASP A 116 -4.12 10.55 -18.07
N SER A 117 -4.30 9.62 -18.99
CA SER A 117 -3.73 8.28 -18.86
C SER A 117 -2.21 8.28 -18.80
N VAL A 118 -1.52 9.15 -19.56
CA VAL A 118 -0.04 9.26 -19.55
C VAL A 118 0.43 9.77 -18.20
N GLY A 119 -0.19 10.84 -17.69
CA GLY A 119 0.16 11.42 -16.40
C GLY A 119 -0.07 10.44 -15.26
N ARG A 120 -1.15 9.64 -15.31
CA ARG A 120 -1.41 8.58 -14.30
C ARG A 120 -0.33 7.50 -14.31
N PHE A 121 0.00 6.96 -15.50
CA PHE A 121 1.10 5.98 -15.61
C PHE A 121 2.43 6.56 -15.13
N ALA A 122 2.75 7.81 -15.52
CA ALA A 122 3.97 8.48 -15.07
C ALA A 122 4.02 8.62 -13.54
N GLY A 123 2.92 9.03 -12.91
CA GLY A 123 2.83 9.15 -11.45
C GLY A 123 2.99 7.80 -10.73
N VAL A 124 2.37 6.73 -11.23
CA VAL A 124 2.51 5.39 -10.66
C VAL A 124 3.93 4.86 -10.86
N VAL A 125 4.54 5.08 -12.02
CA VAL A 125 5.95 4.71 -12.29
C VAL A 125 6.91 5.47 -11.37
N ALA A 126 6.68 6.78 -11.18
CA ALA A 126 7.47 7.58 -10.25
C ALA A 126 7.36 7.06 -8.80
N MET A 127 6.15 6.76 -8.34
CA MET A 127 5.93 6.15 -7.02
C MET A 127 6.65 4.81 -6.87
N ALA A 128 6.53 3.93 -7.86
CA ALA A 128 7.24 2.64 -7.87
C ALA A 128 8.76 2.83 -7.85
N GLY A 129 9.28 3.79 -8.63
CA GLY A 129 10.69 4.16 -8.65
C GLY A 129 11.18 4.67 -7.30
N CYS A 130 10.42 5.53 -6.63
CA CYS A 130 10.72 5.98 -5.26
C CYS A 130 10.78 4.82 -4.27
N MET A 131 9.83 3.88 -4.34
CA MET A 131 9.81 2.71 -3.48
C MET A 131 11.04 1.81 -3.69
N ILE A 132 11.44 1.55 -4.94
CA ILE A 132 12.64 0.77 -5.26
C ILE A 132 13.91 1.47 -4.82
N THR A 133 14.02 2.77 -5.05
CA THR A 133 15.19 3.57 -4.67
C THR A 133 15.36 3.60 -3.15
N ALA A 134 14.27 3.79 -2.41
CA ALA A 134 14.28 3.74 -0.95
C ALA A 134 14.79 2.39 -0.43
N ASN A 135 14.35 1.29 -1.05
CA ASN A 135 14.84 -0.05 -0.70
C ASN A 135 16.33 -0.26 -1.02
N ALA A 136 16.81 0.30 -2.13
CA ALA A 136 18.21 0.19 -2.56
C ALA A 136 19.16 1.04 -1.70
N ALA A 137 18.66 2.02 -0.98
CA ALA A 137 19.48 2.95 -0.18
C ALA A 137 20.23 2.34 1.00
N LYS A 138 20.04 1.05 1.29
CA LYS A 138 20.67 0.30 2.39
C LYS A 138 20.53 0.96 3.77
N SER A 139 19.71 1.99 3.90
CA SER A 139 19.39 2.60 5.17
C SER A 139 18.34 1.79 5.92
N LEU A 140 18.32 1.89 7.24
CA LEU A 140 17.26 1.28 8.04
C LEU A 140 15.88 1.82 7.64
N GLU A 141 15.78 3.10 7.36
CA GLU A 141 14.57 3.78 6.93
C GLU A 141 14.13 3.31 5.54
N GLY A 142 15.05 3.10 4.60
CA GLY A 142 14.77 2.55 3.29
C GLY A 142 14.27 1.11 3.37
N GLN A 143 14.89 0.29 4.22
CA GLN A 143 14.42 -1.05 4.52
C GLN A 143 13.03 -1.01 5.19
N LEU A 144 12.81 -0.10 6.13
CA LEU A 144 11.52 0.11 6.79
C LEU A 144 10.42 0.49 5.80
N PHE A 145 10.71 1.37 4.85
CA PHE A 145 9.70 1.80 3.89
C PHE A 145 9.31 0.68 2.92
N TYR A 146 10.24 -0.19 2.57
CA TYR A 146 10.06 -1.18 1.53
C TYR A 146 9.75 -2.58 2.07
N VAL A 147 10.60 -3.11 2.92
CA VAL A 147 10.49 -4.48 3.47
C VAL A 147 9.48 -4.51 4.61
N LEU A 148 9.36 -3.42 5.35
CA LEU A 148 8.32 -3.15 6.33
C LEU A 148 7.19 -2.29 5.75
N ALA A 149 7.00 -2.26 4.46
CA ALA A 149 5.76 -1.74 3.88
C ALA A 149 4.53 -2.39 4.54
N SER A 150 4.73 -3.56 5.16
CA SER A 150 3.82 -4.15 6.11
C SER A 150 3.30 -3.15 7.16
N TYR A 151 4.16 -2.35 7.73
CA TYR A 151 3.82 -1.48 8.84
C TYR A 151 3.05 -0.23 8.44
N TYR A 152 3.37 0.32 7.27
CA TYR A 152 2.85 1.60 6.79
C TYR A 152 1.94 1.48 5.57
N ALA A 153 1.89 0.32 4.92
CA ALA A 153 1.13 0.13 3.69
C ALA A 153 -0.36 0.47 3.87
N GLY A 154 -1.00 -0.02 4.93
CA GLY A 154 -2.40 0.27 5.21
C GLY A 154 -2.68 1.77 5.41
N TYR A 155 -1.79 2.49 6.10
CA TYR A 155 -1.90 3.94 6.26
C TYR A 155 -1.72 4.68 4.95
N LEU A 156 -0.71 4.30 4.16
CA LEU A 156 -0.43 4.93 2.87
C LEU A 156 -1.57 4.73 1.88
N ILE A 157 -2.11 3.52 1.80
CA ILE A 157 -3.31 3.23 0.98
C ILE A 157 -4.48 4.10 1.43
N THR A 158 -4.75 4.16 2.74
CA THR A 158 -5.83 4.96 3.30
C THR A 158 -5.65 6.44 2.96
N ILE A 159 -4.45 6.99 3.16
CA ILE A 159 -4.14 8.39 2.84
C ILE A 159 -4.40 8.69 1.36
N LEU A 160 -3.88 7.88 0.46
CA LEU A 160 -4.03 8.09 -0.99
C LEU A 160 -5.50 8.01 -1.43
N VAL A 161 -6.27 7.06 -0.90
CA VAL A 161 -7.69 6.90 -1.22
C VAL A 161 -8.50 8.07 -0.67
N VAL A 162 -8.31 8.43 0.59
CA VAL A 162 -9.07 9.52 1.24
C VAL A 162 -8.77 10.87 0.60
N ILE A 163 -7.51 11.19 0.31
CA ILE A 163 -7.16 12.43 -0.41
C ILE A 163 -7.77 12.41 -1.82
N GLY A 164 -7.76 11.26 -2.50
CA GLY A 164 -8.41 11.11 -3.80
C GLY A 164 -9.92 11.39 -3.76
N ASP A 165 -10.63 10.89 -2.75
CA ASP A 165 -12.06 11.14 -2.56
C ASP A 165 -12.35 12.58 -2.17
N TYR A 166 -11.59 13.14 -1.23
CA TYR A 166 -11.68 14.53 -0.83
C TYR A 166 -11.49 15.47 -2.03
N SER A 167 -10.45 15.24 -2.81
CA SER A 167 -10.18 16.04 -4.00
C SER A 167 -11.32 15.97 -5.03
N ARG A 168 -11.95 14.80 -5.22
CA ARG A 168 -13.12 14.67 -6.09
C ARG A 168 -14.32 15.41 -5.56
N ALA A 169 -14.56 15.35 -4.25
CA ALA A 169 -15.69 16.02 -3.63
C ALA A 169 -15.56 17.56 -3.71
N VAL A 170 -14.36 18.09 -3.42
CA VAL A 170 -14.13 19.53 -3.32
C VAL A 170 -13.85 20.16 -4.69
N CYS A 171 -13.00 19.54 -5.51
CA CYS A 171 -12.51 20.15 -6.74
C CYS A 171 -13.38 19.85 -7.98
N PHE A 172 -14.10 18.73 -8.00
CA PHE A 172 -14.75 18.22 -9.21
C PHE A 172 -16.26 18.01 -9.11
N GLU A 173 -16.89 18.33 -7.99
CA GLU A 173 -18.35 18.25 -7.72
C GLU A 173 -19.05 16.97 -8.24
N ASN A 174 -18.34 15.86 -8.32
CA ASN A 174 -18.88 14.62 -8.90
C ASN A 174 -19.77 13.87 -7.88
N LYS A 175 -21.03 14.28 -7.81
CA LYS A 175 -22.00 13.79 -6.80
C LYS A 175 -22.45 12.32 -7.00
N ARG A 176 -22.28 11.71 -8.18
CA ARG A 176 -22.86 10.38 -8.48
C ARG A 176 -22.03 9.18 -8.00
N GLY A 177 -20.73 9.31 -7.88
CA GLY A 177 -19.84 8.22 -7.39
C GLY A 177 -19.51 8.32 -5.90
N PHE A 178 -19.99 9.38 -5.25
CA PHE A 178 -19.56 9.79 -3.90
C PHE A 178 -19.97 8.80 -2.80
N SER A 179 -21.12 8.17 -2.89
CA SER A 179 -21.63 7.33 -1.79
C SER A 179 -20.81 6.06 -1.54
N LEU A 180 -20.37 5.37 -2.59
CA LEU A 180 -19.59 4.13 -2.46
C LEU A 180 -18.13 4.45 -2.08
N SER A 181 -17.51 5.43 -2.71
CA SER A 181 -16.14 5.82 -2.39
C SER A 181 -16.06 6.39 -0.96
N LEU A 182 -17.03 7.20 -0.55
CA LEU A 182 -17.10 7.68 0.84
C LEU A 182 -17.23 6.53 1.83
N ALA A 183 -18.05 5.51 1.52
CA ALA A 183 -18.17 4.33 2.36
C ALA A 183 -16.84 3.58 2.48
N ILE A 184 -16.12 3.38 1.36
CA ILE A 184 -14.79 2.77 1.35
C ILE A 184 -13.80 3.58 2.18
N SER A 185 -13.72 4.90 1.96
CA SER A 185 -12.86 5.80 2.72
C SER A 185 -13.18 5.78 4.22
N SER A 186 -14.47 5.73 4.59
CA SER A 186 -14.89 5.65 5.99
C SER A 186 -14.45 4.33 6.62
N VAL A 187 -14.60 3.22 5.93
CA VAL A 187 -14.13 1.90 6.41
C VAL A 187 -12.61 1.88 6.57
N LEU A 188 -11.88 2.42 5.60
CA LEU A 188 -10.41 2.52 5.68
C LEU A 188 -9.96 3.42 6.83
N CYS A 189 -10.60 4.58 7.01
CA CYS A 189 -10.31 5.47 8.14
C CYS A 189 -10.62 4.82 9.47
N PHE A 190 -11.74 4.09 9.58
CA PHE A 190 -12.09 3.36 10.78
C PHE A 190 -11.06 2.28 11.10
N ALA A 191 -10.71 1.43 10.12
CA ALA A 191 -9.71 0.39 10.28
C ALA A 191 -8.33 0.96 10.68
N ALA A 192 -7.88 2.02 10.00
CA ALA A 192 -6.62 2.68 10.33
C ALA A 192 -6.65 3.42 11.68
N GLY A 193 -7.80 4.00 12.05
CA GLY A 193 -8.01 4.60 13.37
C GLY A 193 -7.96 3.57 14.51
N MET A 194 -8.52 2.39 14.30
CA MET A 194 -8.39 1.28 15.25
C MET A 194 -6.93 0.80 15.42
N GLN A 195 -6.09 0.95 14.38
CA GLN A 195 -4.69 0.57 14.48
C GLN A 195 -3.88 1.50 15.37
N SER A 196 -3.98 2.81 15.16
CA SER A 196 -3.33 3.80 16.00
C SER A 196 -3.78 5.24 15.67
N PHE A 197 -3.41 6.19 16.53
CA PHE A 197 -3.66 7.64 16.35
C PHE A 197 -2.86 8.28 15.20
N ARG A 198 -1.99 7.57 14.51
CA ARG A 198 -1.11 8.12 13.47
C ARG A 198 -1.89 8.76 12.32
N LEU A 199 -2.97 8.12 11.89
CA LEU A 199 -3.78 8.65 10.79
C LEU A 199 -4.43 9.99 11.16
N THR A 200 -4.85 10.18 12.40
CA THR A 200 -5.40 11.44 12.88
C THR A 200 -4.39 12.57 12.70
N ALA A 201 -3.14 12.37 13.10
CA ALA A 201 -2.09 13.36 12.99
C ALA A 201 -1.66 13.65 11.55
N VAL A 202 -1.57 12.62 10.71
CA VAL A 202 -0.96 12.72 9.36
C VAL A 202 -1.99 13.08 8.28
N LEU A 203 -3.26 12.73 8.47
CA LEU A 203 -4.31 12.95 7.47
C LEU A 203 -5.43 13.85 7.97
N ILE A 204 -6.05 13.50 9.09
CA ILE A 204 -7.29 14.17 9.51
C ILE A 204 -7.04 15.62 9.93
N LEU A 205 -6.05 15.87 10.78
CA LEU A 205 -5.71 17.24 11.21
C LEU A 205 -5.27 18.14 10.04
N PRO A 206 -4.40 17.70 9.10
CA PRO A 206 -4.09 18.51 7.92
C PRO A 206 -5.30 18.81 7.03
N LEU A 207 -6.21 17.84 6.82
CA LEU A 207 -7.41 18.07 6.03
C LEU A 207 -8.36 19.09 6.72
N MET A 208 -8.54 18.97 8.03
CA MET A 208 -9.33 19.95 8.80
C MET A 208 -8.71 21.37 8.80
N ALA A 209 -7.39 21.47 8.72
CA ALA A 209 -6.71 22.75 8.63
C ALA A 209 -6.73 23.35 7.21
N ALA A 210 -7.03 22.58 6.20
CA ALA A 210 -7.11 23.01 4.80
C ALA A 210 -8.50 23.57 4.43
N GLU A 211 -9.54 23.32 5.23
CA GLU A 211 -10.89 23.89 5.11
C GLU A 211 -11.06 25.19 5.94
#